data_e0883c5b17fd263a680be66aa746a6a0
#
_entry.id   e0883c5b17fd263a680be66aa746a6a0
#
_cell.length_a   1.000
_cell.length_b   1.000
_cell.length_c   1.000
_cell.angle_alpha   90.00
_cell.angle_beta   90.00
_cell.angle_gamma   90.00
#
_symmetry.space_group_name_H-M   'P 1'
#
loop_
_entity.id
_entity.type
_entity.pdbx_description
1 polymer ?
#
loop_
_entity_poly.entity_id
_entity_poly.type
_entity_poly.pdbx_seq_one_letter_code
_entity_poly.pdbx_strand_id
1 'polypeptide(L)'
;MTLRRAAKSYHQKEKRSMRKTRKAAAVLTAVAMAAVSAAPVMADEIKDLYDYEVQTREIETWNILQSQLMSDTNVLTNLYDGLVEADEYGKLTPAIAESWETEDNGLTWTFHLRKGVKWVDQNGNEKGEVTAQDFLTSLEWVLNFHKNDAANTSMPMEMIVGAEDYYNMTNEMDADAALALTAESPEFADTVGIKAV
;
A
#
# COMPACT_ATOMS: atom_id res chain seq x y z
N MET A 1 -59.09 -17.61 32.96
CA MET A 1 -58.24 -18.05 31.81
C MET A 1 -57.94 -16.90 30.80
N THR A 2 -58.04 -15.62 31.17
CA THR A 2 -58.05 -14.49 30.24
C THR A 2 -56.86 -13.56 30.34
N LEU A 3 -56.13 -13.54 31.43
CA LEU A 3 -54.99 -12.59 31.60
C LEU A 3 -53.65 -13.02 30.94
N ARG A 4 -53.43 -14.36 30.82
CA ARG A 4 -52.18 -14.85 30.16
C ARG A 4 -52.16 -14.67 28.62
N ARG A 5 -53.32 -14.60 27.95
CA ARG A 5 -53.41 -14.39 26.50
C ARG A 5 -53.16 -12.92 26.13
N ALA A 6 -53.60 -11.99 26.95
CA ALA A 6 -53.42 -10.54 26.70
C ALA A 6 -51.93 -10.13 26.85
N ALA A 7 -51.22 -10.62 27.86
CA ALA A 7 -49.81 -10.34 28.06
C ALA A 7 -48.91 -10.91 26.94
N LYS A 8 -49.23 -12.11 26.42
CA LYS A 8 -48.48 -12.65 25.25
C LYS A 8 -48.70 -11.86 23.97
N SER A 9 -49.91 -11.35 23.73
CA SER A 9 -50.23 -10.52 22.58
C SER A 9 -49.50 -9.15 22.64
N TYR A 10 -49.43 -8.54 23.84
CA TYR A 10 -48.77 -7.27 24.03
C TYR A 10 -47.25 -7.38 23.80
N HIS A 11 -46.61 -8.38 24.38
CA HIS A 11 -45.17 -8.64 24.18
C HIS A 11 -44.80 -8.99 22.74
N GLN A 12 -45.70 -9.63 22.01
CA GLN A 12 -45.46 -9.98 20.61
C GLN A 12 -45.63 -8.77 19.66
N LYS A 13 -46.56 -7.82 19.97
CA LYS A 13 -46.68 -6.55 19.26
C LYS A 13 -45.49 -5.62 19.50
N GLU A 14 -44.99 -5.56 20.75
CA GLU A 14 -43.84 -4.73 21.10
C GLU A 14 -42.56 -5.21 20.44
N LYS A 15 -42.26 -6.52 20.43
CA LYS A 15 -41.13 -7.12 19.69
C LYS A 15 -41.21 -6.91 18.19
N ARG A 16 -42.43 -6.85 17.61
CA ARG A 16 -42.65 -6.62 16.19
C ARG A 16 -42.47 -5.15 15.80
N SER A 17 -42.82 -4.22 16.70
CA SER A 17 -42.61 -2.79 16.57
C SER A 17 -41.11 -2.45 16.66
N MET A 18 -40.40 -2.97 17.68
CA MET A 18 -38.95 -2.77 17.82
C MET A 18 -38.13 -3.36 16.68
N ARG A 19 -38.59 -4.45 16.06
CA ARG A 19 -37.95 -5.05 14.88
C ARG A 19 -38.15 -4.22 13.60
N LYS A 20 -39.27 -3.50 13.48
CA LYS A 20 -39.53 -2.59 12.36
C LYS A 20 -38.72 -1.30 12.46
N THR A 21 -38.58 -0.73 13.68
CA THR A 21 -37.79 0.45 13.96
C THR A 21 -36.28 0.17 13.80
N ARG A 22 -35.80 -0.99 14.23
CA ARG A 22 -34.39 -1.39 14.01
C ARG A 22 -34.04 -1.63 12.53
N LYS A 23 -34.97 -2.16 11.72
CA LYS A 23 -34.77 -2.30 10.28
C LYS A 23 -34.82 -0.95 9.55
N ALA A 24 -35.68 -0.03 9.98
CA ALA A 24 -35.73 1.32 9.43
C ALA A 24 -34.48 2.14 9.80
N ALA A 25 -33.98 2.01 11.03
CA ALA A 25 -32.75 2.65 11.46
C ALA A 25 -31.50 2.09 10.73
N ALA A 26 -31.44 0.78 10.49
CA ALA A 26 -30.36 0.16 9.73
C ALA A 26 -30.33 0.55 8.26
N VAL A 27 -31.52 0.76 7.64
CA VAL A 27 -31.60 1.23 6.24
C VAL A 27 -31.24 2.70 6.14
N LEU A 28 -31.60 3.55 7.13
CA LEU A 28 -31.25 4.96 7.16
C LEU A 28 -29.72 5.17 7.39
N THR A 29 -29.07 4.33 8.22
CA THR A 29 -27.62 4.39 8.40
C THR A 29 -26.86 3.89 7.17
N ALA A 30 -27.36 2.87 6.45
CA ALA A 30 -26.75 2.41 5.21
C ALA A 30 -26.86 3.44 4.08
N VAL A 31 -27.99 4.16 3.98
CA VAL A 31 -28.16 5.24 3.00
C VAL A 31 -27.33 6.48 3.35
N ALA A 32 -27.13 6.78 4.64
CA ALA A 32 -26.27 7.89 5.07
C ALA A 32 -24.77 7.61 4.79
N MET A 33 -24.31 6.35 4.91
CA MET A 33 -22.95 5.98 4.55
C MET A 33 -22.70 5.93 3.03
N ALA A 34 -23.72 5.62 2.22
CA ALA A 34 -23.63 5.66 0.77
C ALA A 34 -23.64 7.09 0.19
N ALA A 35 -24.14 8.08 0.94
CA ALA A 35 -24.18 9.49 0.50
C ALA A 35 -22.87 10.27 0.78
N VAL A 36 -21.96 9.72 1.60
CA VAL A 36 -20.67 10.36 1.90
C VAL A 36 -19.60 10.02 0.83
N SER A 37 -19.84 9.03 -0.03
CA SER A 37 -18.86 8.57 -1.02
C SER A 37 -18.89 9.30 -2.38
N ALA A 38 -19.66 10.37 -2.52
CA ALA A 38 -19.75 11.13 -3.77
C ALA A 38 -19.59 12.64 -3.55
N ALA A 39 -18.77 13.06 -2.59
CA ALA A 39 -18.26 14.42 -2.67
C ALA A 39 -17.29 14.43 -3.86
N PRO A 40 -17.50 15.27 -4.91
CA PRO A 40 -16.43 15.47 -5.87
C PRO A 40 -15.23 15.96 -5.06
N VAL A 41 -14.11 15.26 -5.14
CA VAL A 41 -12.82 15.84 -4.78
C VAL A 41 -12.68 16.99 -5.76
N MET A 42 -13.03 18.20 -5.31
CA MET A 42 -12.65 19.42 -6.01
C MET A 42 -11.13 19.36 -5.97
N ALA A 43 -10.54 19.09 -7.11
CA ALA A 43 -9.10 19.29 -7.26
C ALA A 43 -8.88 20.74 -6.81
N ASP A 44 -8.26 20.93 -5.66
CA ASP A 44 -7.82 22.26 -5.24
C ASP A 44 -6.97 22.81 -6.38
N GLU A 45 -7.23 24.07 -6.71
CA GLU A 45 -6.42 24.78 -7.69
C GLU A 45 -4.95 24.58 -7.31
N ILE A 46 -4.17 23.99 -8.21
CA ILE A 46 -2.75 23.71 -7.98
C ILE A 46 -2.11 25.07 -7.65
N LYS A 47 -1.81 25.27 -6.38
CA LYS A 47 -1.02 26.42 -5.95
C LYS A 47 0.43 26.11 -6.23
N ASP A 48 1.14 27.08 -6.78
CA ASP A 48 2.59 26.96 -6.94
C ASP A 48 3.21 26.58 -5.60
N LEU A 49 3.86 25.42 -5.54
CA LEU A 49 4.61 24.97 -4.39
C LEU A 49 6.05 25.43 -4.56
N TYR A 50 6.53 26.22 -3.61
CA TYR A 50 7.93 26.62 -3.57
C TYR A 50 8.63 25.85 -2.45
N ASP A 51 9.53 24.94 -2.82
CA ASP A 51 10.42 24.26 -1.90
C ASP A 51 11.74 25.05 -1.83
N TYR A 52 12.08 25.51 -0.63
CA TYR A 52 13.30 26.29 -0.36
C TYR A 52 14.39 25.45 0.33
N GLU A 53 14.38 24.13 0.15
CA GLU A 53 15.43 23.29 0.70
C GLU A 53 16.81 23.64 0.12
N VAL A 54 17.77 23.87 0.99
CA VAL A 54 19.17 24.04 0.60
C VAL A 54 19.79 22.68 0.44
N GLN A 55 20.01 22.26 -0.79
CA GLN A 55 20.77 21.04 -1.08
C GLN A 55 22.26 21.30 -0.85
N THR A 56 22.90 20.45 -0.05
CA THR A 56 24.35 20.56 0.26
C THR A 56 25.23 19.91 -0.81
N ARG A 57 24.63 19.15 -1.73
CA ARG A 57 25.31 18.44 -2.82
C ARG A 57 24.35 18.18 -3.97
N GLU A 58 24.89 17.90 -5.15
CA GLU A 58 24.10 17.45 -6.29
C GLU A 58 23.51 16.06 -6.06
N ILE A 59 22.43 15.75 -6.75
CA ILE A 59 21.77 14.45 -6.73
C ILE A 59 22.69 13.44 -7.44
N GLU A 60 23.02 12.36 -6.76
CA GLU A 60 23.88 11.31 -7.30
C GLU A 60 23.10 10.31 -8.19
N THR A 61 21.87 10.01 -7.83
CA THR A 61 21.03 9.11 -8.61
C THR A 61 19.56 9.49 -8.54
N TRP A 62 18.86 9.34 -9.66
CA TRP A 62 17.41 9.46 -9.75
C TRP A 62 16.67 8.14 -9.51
N ASN A 63 17.41 7.07 -9.24
CA ASN A 63 16.85 5.78 -8.89
C ASN A 63 16.62 5.69 -7.39
N ILE A 64 15.37 5.81 -6.94
CA ILE A 64 14.98 5.74 -5.52
C ILE A 64 15.37 4.40 -4.88
N LEU A 65 15.42 3.31 -5.65
CA LEU A 65 15.80 1.99 -5.15
C LEU A 65 17.31 1.88 -4.84
N GLN A 66 18.11 2.75 -5.43
CA GLN A 66 19.58 2.74 -5.27
C GLN A 66 20.08 3.83 -4.32
N SER A 67 19.35 4.95 -4.21
CA SER A 67 19.84 6.08 -3.40
C SER A 67 19.94 5.74 -1.91
N GLN A 68 21.07 6.11 -1.31
CA GLN A 68 21.34 6.01 0.13
C GLN A 68 21.53 7.40 0.76
N LEU A 69 21.40 8.47 -0.02
CA LEU A 69 21.67 9.82 0.41
C LEU A 69 20.40 10.58 0.76
N MET A 70 20.42 11.25 1.89
CA MET A 70 19.30 12.10 2.31
C MET A 70 19.01 13.21 1.30
N SER A 71 20.06 13.79 0.66
CA SER A 71 19.90 14.79 -0.39
C SER A 71 19.09 14.29 -1.59
N ASP A 72 19.31 13.04 -2.01
CA ASP A 72 18.57 12.42 -3.10
C ASP A 72 17.14 12.10 -2.65
N THR A 73 17.01 11.47 -1.47
CA THR A 73 15.72 11.08 -0.91
C THR A 73 14.77 12.26 -0.76
N ASN A 74 15.22 13.41 -0.28
CA ASN A 74 14.39 14.61 -0.15
C ASN A 74 13.78 15.07 -1.48
N VAL A 75 14.47 14.88 -2.59
CA VAL A 75 13.94 15.20 -3.92
C VAL A 75 13.09 14.05 -4.45
N LEU A 76 13.57 12.80 -4.33
CA LEU A 76 12.92 11.63 -4.89
C LEU A 76 11.55 11.35 -4.26
N THR A 77 11.34 11.69 -2.99
CA THR A 77 10.03 11.57 -2.31
C THR A 77 8.94 12.48 -2.92
N ASN A 78 9.30 13.47 -3.73
CA ASN A 78 8.33 14.27 -4.48
C ASN A 78 8.00 13.64 -5.86
N LEU A 79 8.67 12.57 -6.25
CA LEU A 79 8.48 11.90 -7.55
C LEU A 79 7.82 10.53 -7.43
N TYR A 80 7.85 9.92 -6.26
CA TYR A 80 7.38 8.55 -6.03
C TYR A 80 6.53 8.48 -4.76
N ASP A 81 5.37 7.85 -4.88
CA ASP A 81 4.52 7.53 -3.74
C ASP A 81 4.83 6.11 -3.25
N GLY A 82 4.78 5.91 -1.93
CA GLY A 82 4.83 4.58 -1.31
C GLY A 82 3.48 3.89 -1.26
N LEU A 83 3.43 2.71 -0.66
CA LEU A 83 2.14 2.06 -0.33
C LEU A 83 1.32 2.93 0.62
N VAL A 84 1.99 3.55 1.58
CA VAL A 84 1.43 4.45 2.60
C VAL A 84 2.32 5.66 2.76
N GLU A 85 1.78 6.74 3.28
CA GLU A 85 2.47 7.98 3.61
C GLU A 85 2.32 8.33 5.09
N ALA A 86 3.16 9.21 5.60
CA ALA A 86 2.99 9.81 6.91
C ALA A 86 2.42 11.22 6.76
N ASP A 87 1.37 11.55 7.52
CA ASP A 87 0.88 12.91 7.63
C ASP A 87 1.83 13.79 8.47
N GLU A 88 1.50 15.08 8.61
CA GLU A 88 2.29 16.06 9.38
C GLU A 88 2.48 15.69 10.87
N TYR A 89 1.71 14.74 11.40
CA TYR A 89 1.81 14.22 12.76
C TYR A 89 2.49 12.85 12.83
N GLY A 90 2.98 12.32 11.70
CA GLY A 90 3.60 11.01 11.62
C GLY A 90 2.61 9.84 11.62
N LYS A 91 1.31 10.09 11.43
CA LYS A 91 0.30 9.04 11.31
C LYS A 91 0.29 8.52 9.89
N LEU A 92 0.29 7.19 9.73
CA LEU A 92 0.18 6.55 8.42
C LEU A 92 -1.18 6.81 7.77
N THR A 93 -1.14 7.24 6.53
CA THR A 93 -2.28 7.53 5.66
C THR A 93 -2.19 6.75 4.35
N PRO A 94 -3.33 6.46 3.69
CA PRO A 94 -3.34 5.78 2.41
C PRO A 94 -2.66 6.58 1.29
N ALA A 95 -1.73 5.95 0.56
CA ALA A 95 -1.13 6.48 -0.66
C ALA A 95 -1.48 5.57 -1.87
N ILE A 96 -0.54 4.80 -2.43
CA ILE A 96 -0.86 3.83 -3.50
C ILE A 96 -1.80 2.73 -2.98
N ALA A 97 -1.64 2.29 -1.73
CA ALA A 97 -2.64 1.46 -1.09
C ALA A 97 -3.80 2.31 -0.56
N GLU A 98 -5.04 1.97 -0.90
CA GLU A 98 -6.24 2.61 -0.35
C GLU A 98 -6.59 2.10 1.06
N SER A 99 -6.15 0.90 1.40
CA SER A 99 -6.31 0.29 2.73
C SER A 99 -5.32 -0.85 2.92
N TRP A 100 -5.13 -1.24 4.17
CA TRP A 100 -4.32 -2.40 4.55
C TRP A 100 -4.88 -3.05 5.79
N GLU A 101 -4.55 -4.32 5.96
CA GLU A 101 -4.92 -5.12 7.12
C GLU A 101 -3.76 -6.05 7.49
N THR A 102 -3.80 -6.54 8.72
CA THR A 102 -2.78 -7.45 9.23
C THR A 102 -3.41 -8.64 9.92
N GLU A 103 -2.79 -9.78 9.78
CA GLU A 103 -3.13 -11.03 10.43
C GLU A 103 -1.93 -11.53 11.26
N ASP A 104 -2.12 -12.62 12.00
CA ASP A 104 -1.07 -13.30 12.75
C ASP A 104 -0.24 -12.38 13.66
N ASN A 105 -0.91 -11.47 14.38
CA ASN A 105 -0.27 -10.47 15.24
C ASN A 105 0.73 -9.56 14.53
N GLY A 106 0.47 -9.20 13.28
CA GLY A 106 1.30 -8.31 12.49
C GLY A 106 2.41 -9.00 11.71
N LEU A 107 2.34 -10.31 11.53
CA LEU A 107 3.30 -11.06 10.72
C LEU A 107 2.91 -11.10 9.24
N THR A 108 1.61 -11.03 8.95
CA THR A 108 1.09 -10.98 7.58
C THR A 108 0.37 -9.66 7.35
N TRP A 109 0.72 -8.98 6.26
CA TRP A 109 0.13 -7.71 5.86
C TRP A 109 -0.44 -7.82 4.45
N THR A 110 -1.68 -7.38 4.27
CA THR A 110 -2.33 -7.28 2.96
C THR A 110 -2.59 -5.80 2.64
N PHE A 111 -2.12 -5.35 1.49
CA PHE A 111 -2.33 -4.00 0.99
C PHE A 111 -3.26 -4.03 -0.22
N HIS A 112 -4.35 -3.27 -0.17
CA HIS A 112 -5.29 -3.13 -1.28
C HIS A 112 -4.92 -1.90 -2.10
N LEU A 113 -4.46 -2.12 -3.32
CA LEU A 113 -3.98 -1.03 -4.16
C LEU A 113 -5.13 -0.27 -4.81
N ARG A 114 -4.98 1.04 -4.95
CA ARG A 114 -5.88 1.88 -5.74
C ARG A 114 -5.84 1.46 -7.19
N LYS A 115 -7.01 1.39 -7.83
CA LYS A 115 -7.12 1.14 -9.27
C LYS A 115 -6.90 2.42 -10.07
N GLY A 116 -6.31 2.29 -11.24
CA GLY A 116 -6.18 3.39 -12.19
C GLY A 116 -5.04 4.37 -11.88
N VAL A 117 -4.21 4.11 -10.87
CA VAL A 117 -2.97 4.86 -10.65
C VAL A 117 -2.00 4.59 -11.81
N LYS A 118 -1.39 5.64 -12.34
CA LYS A 118 -0.56 5.55 -13.55
C LYS A 118 0.90 5.91 -13.26
N TRP A 119 1.78 5.16 -13.88
CA TRP A 119 3.14 5.63 -14.10
C TRP A 119 3.12 6.75 -15.12
N VAL A 120 3.84 7.84 -14.84
CA VAL A 120 3.98 8.98 -15.74
C VAL A 120 5.45 9.30 -15.98
N ASP A 121 5.77 9.78 -17.17
CA ASP A 121 7.11 10.29 -17.45
C ASP A 121 7.25 11.79 -17.08
N GLN A 122 8.43 12.35 -17.26
CA GLN A 122 8.75 13.75 -16.97
C GLN A 122 7.92 14.78 -17.77
N ASN A 123 7.17 14.34 -18.76
CA ASN A 123 6.27 15.18 -19.58
C ASN A 123 4.80 14.97 -19.20
N GLY A 124 4.52 14.14 -18.20
CA GLY A 124 3.17 13.76 -17.78
C GLY A 124 2.49 12.72 -18.68
N ASN A 125 3.23 12.04 -19.58
CA ASN A 125 2.64 10.99 -20.39
C ASN A 125 2.49 9.70 -19.59
N GLU A 126 1.32 9.07 -19.67
CA GLU A 126 1.06 7.78 -19.06
C GLU A 126 1.94 6.66 -19.67
N LYS A 127 2.53 5.82 -18.83
CA LYS A 127 3.40 4.69 -19.19
C LYS A 127 2.82 3.31 -18.85
N GLY A 128 1.78 3.28 -18.07
CA GLY A 128 1.12 2.06 -17.63
C GLY A 128 0.41 2.27 -16.31
N GLU A 129 -0.31 1.26 -15.85
CA GLU A 129 -0.97 1.25 -14.54
C GLU A 129 -0.01 0.69 -13.50
N VAL A 130 0.01 1.30 -12.32
CA VAL A 130 0.72 0.77 -11.15
C VAL A 130 0.00 -0.48 -10.65
N THR A 131 0.73 -1.56 -10.52
CA THR A 131 0.21 -2.88 -10.12
C THR A 131 1.00 -3.47 -8.96
N ALA A 132 0.49 -4.52 -8.32
CA ALA A 132 1.23 -5.25 -7.30
C ALA A 132 2.55 -5.85 -7.85
N GLN A 133 2.59 -6.20 -9.13
CA GLN A 133 3.79 -6.73 -9.78
C GLN A 133 4.95 -5.73 -9.80
N ASP A 134 4.67 -4.42 -9.86
CA ASP A 134 5.72 -3.39 -9.82
C ASP A 134 6.48 -3.41 -8.49
N PHE A 135 5.77 -3.66 -7.38
CA PHE A 135 6.39 -3.80 -6.05
C PHE A 135 7.24 -5.06 -5.94
N LEU A 136 6.79 -6.18 -6.51
CA LEU A 136 7.57 -7.41 -6.56
C LEU A 136 8.85 -7.23 -7.38
N THR A 137 8.70 -6.61 -8.55
CA THR A 137 9.83 -6.33 -9.46
C THR A 137 10.86 -5.40 -8.79
N SER A 138 10.38 -4.35 -8.11
CA SER A 138 11.24 -3.43 -7.38
C SER A 138 11.98 -4.11 -6.23
N LEU A 139 11.29 -4.96 -5.48
CA LEU A 139 11.90 -5.69 -4.36
C LEU A 139 12.91 -6.73 -4.85
N GLU A 140 12.60 -7.47 -5.91
CA GLU A 140 13.54 -8.40 -6.54
C GLU A 140 14.81 -7.66 -6.96
N TRP A 141 14.67 -6.50 -7.62
CA TRP A 141 15.80 -5.70 -8.05
C TRP A 141 16.67 -5.23 -6.87
N VAL A 142 16.04 -4.80 -5.77
CA VAL A 142 16.75 -4.36 -4.55
C VAL A 142 17.49 -5.53 -3.89
N LEU A 143 16.87 -6.70 -3.81
CA LEU A 143 17.42 -7.87 -3.13
C LEU A 143 18.41 -8.67 -3.98
N ASN A 144 18.45 -8.45 -5.30
CA ASN A 144 19.40 -9.13 -6.17
C ASN A 144 20.77 -8.43 -6.06
N PHE A 145 21.74 -9.12 -5.48
CA PHE A 145 23.08 -8.59 -5.20
C PHE A 145 23.74 -7.96 -6.44
N HIS A 146 23.61 -8.59 -7.60
CA HIS A 146 24.27 -8.12 -8.81
C HIS A 146 23.51 -7.01 -9.56
N LYS A 147 22.21 -6.81 -9.28
CA LYS A 147 21.41 -5.72 -9.88
C LYS A 147 21.58 -4.40 -9.15
N ASN A 148 21.57 -4.44 -7.82
CA ASN A 148 21.51 -3.25 -6.97
C ASN A 148 22.86 -2.90 -6.33
N ASP A 149 23.92 -3.61 -6.65
CA ASP A 149 25.26 -3.41 -6.06
C ASP A 149 25.21 -3.34 -4.51
N ALA A 150 24.40 -4.20 -3.91
CA ALA A 150 24.15 -4.28 -2.47
C ALA A 150 23.64 -2.99 -1.80
N ALA A 151 23.08 -2.03 -2.56
CA ALA A 151 22.50 -0.81 -2.01
C ALA A 151 21.09 -1.05 -1.43
N ASN A 152 20.71 -0.32 -0.36
CA ASN A 152 19.38 -0.28 0.25
C ASN A 152 18.72 -1.63 0.63
N THR A 153 19.53 -2.64 0.95
CA THR A 153 19.07 -4.00 1.21
C THR A 153 18.74 -4.29 2.68
N SER A 154 19.27 -3.52 3.62
CA SER A 154 19.20 -3.83 5.07
C SER A 154 17.76 -3.97 5.57
N MET A 155 16.91 -2.99 5.30
CA MET A 155 15.53 -3.01 5.80
C MET A 155 14.71 -4.17 5.24
N PRO A 156 14.62 -4.40 3.91
CA PRO A 156 13.88 -5.54 3.40
C PRO A 156 14.44 -6.89 3.86
N MET A 157 15.76 -7.06 4.02
CA MET A 157 16.34 -8.30 4.54
C MET A 157 15.91 -8.60 5.98
N GLU A 158 15.80 -7.56 6.82
CA GLU A 158 15.39 -7.71 8.21
C GLU A 158 13.86 -7.90 8.38
N MET A 159 13.07 -7.33 7.47
CA MET A 159 11.60 -7.23 7.66
C MET A 159 10.81 -8.26 6.85
N ILE A 160 11.36 -8.79 5.76
CA ILE A 160 10.64 -9.68 4.85
C ILE A 160 11.23 -11.09 4.92
N VAL A 161 10.37 -12.06 5.20
CA VAL A 161 10.77 -13.48 5.27
C VAL A 161 11.42 -13.92 3.97
N GLY A 162 12.58 -14.59 4.05
CA GLY A 162 13.33 -15.13 2.91
C GLY A 162 14.09 -14.09 2.08
N ALA A 163 13.99 -12.79 2.43
CA ALA A 163 14.71 -11.75 1.69
C ALA A 163 16.23 -11.86 1.84
N GLU A 164 16.72 -12.14 3.05
CA GLU A 164 18.15 -12.39 3.31
C GLU A 164 18.64 -13.65 2.59
N ASP A 165 17.83 -14.71 2.56
CA ASP A 165 18.17 -15.96 1.87
C ASP A 165 18.33 -15.72 0.36
N TYR A 166 17.40 -14.95 -0.25
CA TYR A 166 17.50 -14.59 -1.66
C TYR A 166 18.71 -13.72 -1.98
N TYR A 167 18.98 -12.73 -1.14
CA TYR A 167 20.16 -11.87 -1.29
C TYR A 167 21.47 -12.69 -1.24
N ASN A 168 21.62 -13.56 -0.24
CA ASN A 168 22.81 -14.39 -0.10
C ASN A 168 22.96 -15.37 -1.26
N MET A 169 21.86 -15.99 -1.70
CA MET A 169 21.84 -16.87 -2.87
C MET A 169 22.33 -16.14 -4.12
N THR A 170 21.80 -14.95 -4.42
CA THR A 170 22.21 -14.19 -5.60
C THR A 170 23.65 -13.69 -5.51
N ASN A 171 24.15 -13.40 -4.31
CA ASN A 171 25.55 -13.04 -4.07
C ASN A 171 26.52 -14.18 -4.40
N GLU A 172 26.12 -15.43 -4.15
CA GLU A 172 26.93 -16.63 -4.42
C GLU A 172 26.81 -17.12 -5.86
N MET A 173 25.80 -16.67 -6.61
CA MET A 173 25.57 -17.06 -8.00
C MET A 173 26.57 -16.42 -8.97
N ASP A 174 26.70 -17.03 -10.14
CA ASP A 174 27.28 -16.36 -11.30
C ASP A 174 26.51 -15.08 -11.64
N ALA A 175 27.22 -13.98 -11.91
CA ALA A 175 26.62 -12.68 -12.11
C ALA A 175 25.60 -12.66 -13.27
N ASP A 176 25.90 -13.30 -14.40
CA ASP A 176 25.01 -13.33 -15.56
C ASP A 176 23.74 -14.13 -15.24
N ALA A 177 23.89 -15.24 -14.48
CA ALA A 177 22.75 -16.03 -14.02
C ALA A 177 21.87 -15.24 -13.03
N ALA A 178 22.45 -14.53 -12.07
CA ALA A 178 21.74 -13.71 -11.11
C ALA A 178 21.03 -12.52 -11.79
N LEU A 179 21.67 -11.85 -12.74
CA LEU A 179 21.08 -10.75 -13.51
C LEU A 179 19.90 -11.18 -14.38
N ALA A 180 19.80 -12.46 -14.76
CA ALA A 180 18.69 -13.00 -15.54
C ALA A 180 17.44 -13.30 -14.70
N LEU A 181 17.54 -13.35 -13.36
CA LEU A 181 16.40 -13.60 -12.48
C LEU A 181 15.39 -12.43 -12.53
N THR A 182 14.14 -12.73 -12.29
CA THR A 182 13.03 -11.76 -12.20
C THR A 182 12.16 -12.09 -10.99
N ALA A 183 11.19 -11.23 -10.70
CA ALA A 183 10.23 -11.48 -9.62
C ALA A 183 9.36 -12.74 -9.85
N GLU A 184 9.26 -13.24 -11.09
CA GLU A 184 8.55 -14.47 -11.45
C GLU A 184 9.46 -15.72 -11.39
N SER A 185 10.77 -15.54 -11.25
CA SER A 185 11.71 -16.66 -11.12
C SER A 185 11.43 -17.44 -9.84
N PRO A 186 11.42 -18.79 -9.87
CA PRO A 186 11.17 -19.60 -8.68
C PRO A 186 12.09 -19.26 -7.50
N GLU A 187 13.31 -18.87 -7.79
CA GLU A 187 14.31 -18.44 -6.79
C GLU A 187 13.82 -17.27 -5.95
N PHE A 188 13.08 -16.32 -6.54
CA PHE A 188 12.48 -15.20 -5.82
C PHE A 188 11.08 -15.55 -5.32
N ALA A 189 10.21 -16.02 -6.21
CA ALA A 189 8.79 -16.21 -5.95
C ALA A 189 8.49 -17.24 -4.85
N ASP A 190 9.34 -18.28 -4.71
CA ASP A 190 9.19 -19.31 -3.69
C ASP A 190 9.94 -19.02 -2.40
N THR A 191 10.92 -18.11 -2.42
CA THR A 191 11.78 -17.79 -1.28
C THR A 191 11.30 -16.56 -0.52
N VAL A 192 10.96 -15.48 -1.24
CA VAL A 192 10.65 -14.19 -0.61
C VAL A 192 9.18 -14.08 -0.25
N GLY A 193 8.89 -13.68 0.97
CA GLY A 193 7.54 -13.63 1.57
C GLY A 193 6.70 -12.45 1.08
N ILE A 194 6.74 -12.12 -0.22
CA ILE A 194 5.87 -11.12 -0.86
C ILE A 194 5.14 -11.74 -2.05
N LYS A 195 3.86 -11.41 -2.23
CA LYS A 195 3.05 -11.95 -3.34
C LYS A 195 2.06 -10.92 -3.87
N ALA A 196 1.85 -10.89 -5.18
CA ALA A 196 0.72 -10.26 -5.82
C ALA A 196 -0.47 -11.23 -5.85
N VAL A 197 -1.65 -10.82 -5.36
CA VAL A 197 -2.87 -11.63 -5.25
C VAL A 197 -4.07 -10.93 -5.88
#